data_65c3e691b3b7feb40b05af77d4dd4c3c
#
_entry.id   65c3e691b3b7feb40b05af77d4dd4c3c
#
_cell.length_a   1.000
_cell.length_b   1.000
_cell.length_c   1.000
_cell.angle_alpha   90.00
_cell.angle_beta   90.00
_cell.angle_gamma   90.00
#
_symmetry.space_group_name_H-M   'P 1'
#
loop_
_entity.id
_entity.type
_entity.pdbx_description
1 polymer ?
#
loop_
_entity_poly.entity_id
_entity_poly.type
_entity_poly.pdbx_seq_one_letter_code
_entity_poly.pdbx_strand_id
1 'polypeptide(L)'
;MKTDDLRVTENGERIRILLQMDSESYVVDCQHFRMPYTVSQKQLAETEPLQTEDYTVFVLDEDVSAAQRKERDRRLALIQPLMADACIYDKHHRNELLRGIIAQNPVNRRTVLLYLWRYWVYQSKNALLPQGHPPKEARALSADEKIFRWALNKFFYTPQRQSLQTAYKMMLQSKYCDARGRLLPQRPTFWQFRYFYRQHRDPINETISRQGIKAYQRNYRPITGSVSDYATTIGTFMTDATVADIYIVSRLSRKPIGRPVIYTMVDAYSRLITGVYVGLEGGQYALRLLLQNTVADKVAFCQKHGIEIDASDWPSHHLPAKILTDRGTEFLSGPLENLCESYQVEIDTLPAYRPDLKGVVEKLFDLVQSAYKPLLKGRGVVEPDAQESGAPDYRQQSTLDLQQFTSIVLRCVLFLNAKSVQPGFLRTPEMLAEDVPPVAACIWQHCADKPDCPVRSVDSRQLVFALLPRTEGKITRRGLEVFHLRFSNALFKKRFVTAGLQGRELVQVAYDPDCMDCVWLYENGTYTAFDLVHKSYRGKSLAEVLDAQRQEKASRQDWTAQELQAQLDLMADISVIASRSKPLQFGKGQIGEQIQQNRVAAREQEHLSMFDLLGAQQEVDFHDC
;
A
#
# COMPACT_ATOMS: atom_id res chain seq x y z
N MET A 1 4.72 15.90 -3.48
CA MET A 1 4.13 15.37 -4.73
C MET A 1 5.17 14.49 -5.38
N LYS A 2 4.78 13.38 -5.99
CA LYS A 2 5.76 12.49 -6.64
C LYS A 2 5.94 12.89 -8.12
N THR A 3 7.11 12.67 -8.69
CA THR A 3 7.29 12.62 -10.15
C THR A 3 6.35 11.58 -10.73
N ASP A 4 5.82 11.83 -11.93
CA ASP A 4 4.82 11.03 -12.66
C ASP A 4 3.35 11.13 -12.20
N ASP A 5 3.04 11.97 -11.21
CA ASP A 5 1.65 12.23 -10.81
C ASP A 5 0.88 12.93 -11.94
N LEU A 6 -0.35 12.45 -12.18
CA LEU A 6 -1.32 13.07 -13.09
C LEU A 6 -2.21 14.03 -12.32
N ARG A 7 -2.44 15.21 -12.89
CA ARG A 7 -3.23 16.26 -12.28
C ARG A 7 -4.15 16.98 -13.26
N VAL A 8 -5.21 17.56 -12.72
CA VAL A 8 -6.13 18.42 -13.47
C VAL A 8 -6.01 19.84 -12.94
N THR A 9 -5.79 20.80 -13.84
CA THR A 9 -5.81 22.22 -13.50
C THR A 9 -7.26 22.72 -13.36
N GLU A 10 -7.47 23.87 -12.75
CA GLU A 10 -8.79 24.52 -12.66
C GLU A 10 -9.46 24.73 -14.02
N ASN A 11 -8.67 24.92 -15.07
CA ASN A 11 -9.14 25.06 -16.44
C ASN A 11 -9.47 23.71 -17.13
N GLY A 12 -9.38 22.59 -16.42
CA GLY A 12 -9.65 21.26 -16.95
C GLY A 12 -8.53 20.67 -17.80
N GLU A 13 -7.35 21.31 -17.88
CA GLU A 13 -6.19 20.75 -18.56
C GLU A 13 -5.58 19.61 -17.73
N ARG A 14 -5.27 18.51 -18.39
CA ARG A 14 -4.67 17.33 -17.76
C ARG A 14 -3.17 17.35 -17.97
N ILE A 15 -2.43 17.40 -16.89
CA ILE A 15 -0.97 17.51 -16.90
C ILE A 15 -0.32 16.35 -16.14
N ARG A 16 0.88 15.95 -16.58
CA ARG A 16 1.73 15.01 -15.85
C ARG A 16 3.00 15.73 -15.39
N ILE A 17 3.39 15.49 -14.14
CA ILE A 17 4.61 16.03 -13.55
C ILE A 17 5.79 15.16 -14.00
N LEU A 18 6.76 15.75 -14.71
CA LEU A 18 7.93 15.06 -15.23
C LEU A 18 9.15 15.21 -14.30
N LEU A 19 9.34 16.40 -13.74
CA LEU A 19 10.44 16.69 -12.83
C LEU A 19 10.00 17.74 -11.83
N GLN A 20 10.24 17.49 -10.57
CA GLN A 20 9.95 18.43 -9.48
C GLN A 20 11.24 19.11 -9.01
N MET A 21 11.21 20.44 -8.91
CA MET A 21 12.29 21.27 -8.38
C MET A 21 11.73 22.09 -7.19
N ASP A 22 12.60 22.74 -6.45
CA ASP A 22 12.21 23.44 -5.21
C ASP A 22 11.18 24.58 -5.43
N SER A 23 11.26 25.33 -6.53
CA SER A 23 10.37 26.46 -6.82
C SER A 23 9.37 26.21 -7.95
N GLU A 24 9.71 25.39 -8.90
CA GLU A 24 8.96 25.11 -10.12
C GLU A 24 9.00 23.63 -10.46
N SER A 25 8.10 23.15 -11.33
CA SER A 25 8.12 21.80 -11.83
C SER A 25 7.90 21.76 -13.32
N TYR A 26 8.60 20.86 -14.01
CA TYR A 26 8.32 20.59 -15.42
C TYR A 26 7.12 19.67 -15.54
N VAL A 27 6.15 20.09 -16.35
CA VAL A 27 4.92 19.33 -16.65
C VAL A 27 4.73 19.17 -18.14
N VAL A 28 3.99 18.12 -18.53
CA VAL A 28 3.56 17.91 -19.93
C VAL A 28 2.04 17.90 -19.99
N ASP A 29 1.48 18.56 -21.02
CA ASP A 29 0.07 18.49 -21.34
C ASP A 29 -0.26 17.10 -21.91
N CYS A 30 -1.20 16.42 -21.30
CA CYS A 30 -1.59 15.07 -21.69
C CYS A 30 -2.63 15.03 -22.84
N GLN A 31 -3.32 16.12 -23.08
CA GLN A 31 -4.40 16.20 -24.08
C GLN A 31 -3.93 16.75 -25.42
N HIS A 32 -3.00 17.71 -25.37
CA HIS A 32 -2.52 18.40 -26.56
C HIS A 32 -1.01 18.19 -26.74
N PHE A 33 -0.60 18.02 -27.98
CA PHE A 33 0.83 17.90 -28.34
C PHE A 33 1.57 19.20 -28.04
N ARG A 34 2.07 19.29 -26.81
CA ARG A 34 2.85 20.42 -26.30
C ARG A 34 4.09 19.92 -25.58
N MET A 35 5.23 20.57 -25.83
CA MET A 35 6.47 20.23 -25.11
C MET A 35 6.39 20.65 -23.65
N PRO A 36 7.19 20.01 -22.77
CA PRO A 36 7.22 20.34 -21.36
C PRO A 36 7.43 21.83 -21.10
N TYR A 37 6.75 22.34 -20.10
CA TYR A 37 6.82 23.72 -19.62
C TYR A 37 6.86 23.74 -18.09
N THR A 38 7.29 24.85 -17.51
CA THR A 38 7.39 25.02 -16.06
C THR A 38 6.07 25.54 -15.47
N VAL A 39 5.71 25.02 -14.30
CA VAL A 39 4.58 25.45 -13.48
C VAL A 39 5.10 25.70 -12.06
N SER A 40 4.69 26.81 -11.43
CA SER A 40 5.10 27.11 -10.07
C SER A 40 4.47 26.13 -9.04
N GLN A 41 5.14 25.94 -7.92
CA GLN A 41 4.62 25.07 -6.83
C GLN A 41 3.25 25.55 -6.31
N LYS A 42 2.96 26.85 -6.35
CA LYS A 42 1.65 27.41 -5.97
C LYS A 42 0.54 26.95 -6.90
N GLN A 43 0.75 27.07 -8.22
CA GLN A 43 -0.19 26.61 -9.23
C GLN A 43 -0.38 25.09 -9.19
N LEU A 44 0.66 24.33 -8.86
CA LEU A 44 0.59 22.89 -8.72
C LEU A 44 -0.22 22.46 -7.47
N ALA A 45 -0.16 23.25 -6.39
CA ALA A 45 -0.93 23.02 -5.18
C ALA A 45 -2.45 23.21 -5.38
N GLU A 46 -2.84 24.03 -6.36
CA GLU A 46 -4.25 24.29 -6.74
C GLU A 46 -4.82 23.20 -7.68
N THR A 47 -4.01 22.23 -8.13
CA THR A 47 -4.45 21.16 -9.01
C THR A 47 -4.95 19.94 -8.25
N GLU A 48 -5.98 19.27 -8.79
CA GLU A 48 -6.51 18.02 -8.22
C GLU A 48 -5.81 16.77 -8.79
N PRO A 49 -5.60 15.72 -7.99
CA PRO A 49 -5.04 14.47 -8.49
C PRO A 49 -6.02 13.77 -9.43
N LEU A 50 -5.52 13.31 -10.59
CA LEU A 50 -6.28 12.53 -11.56
C LEU A 50 -5.94 11.05 -11.41
N GLN A 51 -6.94 10.16 -11.56
CA GLN A 51 -6.68 8.72 -11.60
C GLN A 51 -5.90 8.37 -12.88
N THR A 52 -4.88 7.50 -12.72
CA THR A 52 -3.90 7.17 -13.78
C THR A 52 -4.49 6.40 -14.98
N GLU A 53 -5.71 5.90 -14.89
CA GLU A 53 -6.31 4.97 -15.85
C GLU A 53 -6.44 5.53 -17.28
N ASP A 54 -6.77 6.81 -17.43
CA ASP A 54 -6.97 7.45 -18.73
C ASP A 54 -5.67 7.54 -19.57
N TYR A 55 -4.50 7.46 -18.93
CA TYR A 55 -3.18 7.61 -19.56
C TYR A 55 -2.27 6.39 -19.36
N THR A 56 -2.87 5.22 -19.15
CA THR A 56 -2.17 3.95 -19.09
C THR A 56 -2.26 3.22 -20.41
N VAL A 57 -1.14 2.76 -20.95
CA VAL A 57 -1.13 1.93 -22.17
C VAL A 57 -1.34 0.48 -21.79
N PHE A 58 -2.51 -0.06 -22.13
CA PHE A 58 -2.94 -1.41 -21.77
C PHE A 58 -2.58 -2.47 -22.80
N VAL A 59 -1.61 -2.21 -23.67
CA VAL A 59 -1.13 -3.19 -24.66
C VAL A 59 0.10 -3.89 -24.08
N LEU A 60 0.03 -5.21 -24.00
CA LEU A 60 1.14 -6.02 -23.53
C LEU A 60 2.06 -6.40 -24.68
N ASP A 61 3.31 -6.69 -24.33
CA ASP A 61 4.31 -7.12 -25.33
C ASP A 61 3.90 -8.41 -26.03
N GLU A 62 3.13 -9.27 -25.39
CA GLU A 62 2.61 -10.53 -25.92
C GLU A 62 1.56 -10.33 -27.01
N ASP A 63 0.72 -9.30 -26.86
CA ASP A 63 -0.33 -8.96 -27.83
C ASP A 63 0.20 -8.21 -29.05
N VAL A 64 1.50 -7.89 -29.08
CA VAL A 64 2.14 -7.10 -30.13
C VAL A 64 2.88 -8.03 -31.09
N SER A 65 2.60 -7.92 -32.41
CA SER A 65 3.31 -8.69 -33.42
C SER A 65 4.81 -8.38 -33.44
N ALA A 66 5.63 -9.33 -33.88
CA ALA A 66 7.07 -9.15 -33.98
C ALA A 66 7.47 -7.92 -34.81
N ALA A 67 6.72 -7.63 -35.88
CA ALA A 67 6.95 -6.44 -36.73
C ALA A 67 6.65 -5.13 -35.98
N GLN A 68 5.58 -5.10 -35.21
CA GLN A 68 5.21 -3.94 -34.42
C GLN A 68 6.20 -3.71 -33.25
N ARG A 69 6.67 -4.79 -32.59
CA ARG A 69 7.74 -4.72 -31.58
C ARG A 69 9.01 -4.12 -32.13
N LYS A 70 9.48 -4.63 -33.28
CA LYS A 70 10.67 -4.10 -33.96
C LYS A 70 10.56 -2.60 -34.27
N GLU A 71 9.40 -2.16 -34.76
CA GLU A 71 9.16 -0.74 -35.06
C GLU A 71 9.06 0.11 -33.78
N ARG A 72 8.42 -0.38 -32.74
CA ARG A 72 8.36 0.25 -31.43
C ARG A 72 9.78 0.45 -30.86
N ASP A 73 10.57 -0.61 -30.87
CA ASP A 73 11.91 -0.60 -30.32
C ASP A 73 12.83 0.32 -31.12
N ARG A 74 12.66 0.39 -32.44
CA ARG A 74 13.32 1.39 -33.29
C ARG A 74 12.95 2.82 -32.88
N ARG A 75 11.68 3.11 -32.61
CA ARG A 75 11.20 4.42 -32.14
C ARG A 75 11.75 4.75 -30.75
N LEU A 76 11.79 3.76 -29.87
CA LEU A 76 12.36 3.91 -28.55
C LEU A 76 13.87 4.24 -28.62
N ALA A 77 14.62 3.52 -29.43
CA ALA A 77 16.06 3.78 -29.64
C ALA A 77 16.33 5.21 -30.15
N LEU A 78 15.44 5.79 -30.96
CA LEU A 78 15.57 7.18 -31.43
C LEU A 78 15.43 8.21 -30.30
N ILE A 79 14.59 7.95 -29.29
CA ILE A 79 14.36 8.90 -28.18
C ILE A 79 15.18 8.57 -26.95
N GLN A 80 15.77 7.39 -26.84
CA GLN A 80 16.53 6.95 -25.68
C GLN A 80 17.70 7.88 -25.33
N PRO A 81 18.51 8.40 -26.28
CA PRO A 81 19.55 9.38 -25.96
C PRO A 81 18.99 10.69 -25.38
N LEU A 82 17.79 11.09 -25.81
CA LEU A 82 17.11 12.27 -25.28
C LEU A 82 16.61 12.03 -23.83
N MET A 83 16.11 10.84 -23.54
CA MET A 83 15.58 10.50 -22.22
C MET A 83 16.67 10.32 -21.16
N ALA A 84 17.88 9.96 -21.58
CA ALA A 84 19.03 9.81 -20.68
C ALA A 84 19.60 11.16 -20.18
N ASP A 85 19.21 12.27 -20.79
CA ASP A 85 19.72 13.60 -20.46
C ASP A 85 18.79 14.31 -19.46
N ALA A 86 19.34 14.68 -18.31
CA ALA A 86 18.58 15.34 -17.24
C ALA A 86 18.06 16.74 -17.63
N CYS A 87 18.72 17.41 -18.60
CA CYS A 87 18.35 18.74 -19.07
C CYS A 87 17.36 18.72 -20.26
N ILE A 88 16.81 17.56 -20.61
CA ILE A 88 15.91 17.38 -21.77
C ILE A 88 14.67 18.28 -21.73
N TYR A 89 14.22 18.69 -20.56
CA TYR A 89 13.05 19.53 -20.40
C TYR A 89 13.31 20.99 -20.81
N ASP A 90 14.55 21.44 -20.79
CA ASP A 90 14.93 22.74 -21.35
C ASP A 90 14.81 22.78 -22.87
N LYS A 91 14.21 23.85 -23.39
CA LYS A 91 13.95 24.01 -24.83
C LYS A 91 15.22 24.13 -25.67
N HIS A 92 16.23 24.87 -25.19
CA HIS A 92 17.43 25.11 -25.96
C HIS A 92 18.29 23.87 -26.03
N HIS A 93 18.53 23.25 -24.91
CA HIS A 93 19.30 22.01 -24.78
C HIS A 93 18.66 20.86 -25.59
N ARG A 94 17.35 20.66 -25.46
CA ARG A 94 16.59 19.68 -26.26
C ARG A 94 16.74 19.89 -27.76
N ASN A 95 16.77 21.15 -28.22
CA ASN A 95 16.93 21.44 -29.64
C ASN A 95 18.32 21.09 -30.18
N GLU A 96 19.36 21.22 -29.37
CA GLU A 96 20.73 20.81 -29.74
C GLU A 96 20.83 19.30 -29.88
N LEU A 97 20.34 18.54 -28.90
CA LEU A 97 20.30 17.08 -28.95
C LEU A 97 19.49 16.57 -30.15
N LEU A 98 18.36 17.20 -30.43
CA LEU A 98 17.53 16.86 -31.59
C LEU A 98 18.25 17.05 -32.93
N ARG A 99 19.07 18.12 -33.08
CA ARG A 99 19.87 18.32 -34.29
C ARG A 99 20.84 17.17 -34.52
N GLY A 100 21.49 16.68 -33.47
CA GLY A 100 22.40 15.54 -33.53
C GLY A 100 21.67 14.25 -33.99
N ILE A 101 20.50 13.96 -33.43
CA ILE A 101 19.74 12.77 -33.78
C ILE A 101 19.20 12.82 -35.21
N ILE A 102 18.69 13.99 -35.64
CA ILE A 102 18.15 14.16 -37.01
C ILE A 102 19.28 14.11 -38.06
N ALA A 103 20.46 14.57 -37.74
CA ALA A 103 21.61 14.48 -38.64
C ALA A 103 22.05 13.04 -38.89
N GLN A 104 21.84 12.15 -37.92
CA GLN A 104 22.20 10.71 -38.00
C GLN A 104 21.09 9.83 -38.53
N ASN A 105 19.83 10.29 -38.50
CA ASN A 105 18.67 9.47 -38.83
C ASN A 105 17.74 10.22 -39.80
N PRO A 106 17.21 9.57 -40.86
CA PRO A 106 16.30 10.20 -41.82
C PRO A 106 14.89 10.32 -41.23
N VAL A 107 14.72 11.04 -40.13
CA VAL A 107 13.44 11.21 -39.43
C VAL A 107 13.11 12.68 -39.25
N ASN A 108 11.84 13.05 -39.45
CA ASN A 108 11.39 14.42 -39.27
C ASN A 108 11.42 14.81 -37.79
N ARG A 109 11.89 16.02 -37.49
CA ARG A 109 11.92 16.58 -36.14
C ARG A 109 10.59 16.46 -35.39
N ARG A 110 9.47 16.75 -36.04
CA ARG A 110 8.13 16.65 -35.45
C ARG A 110 7.80 15.22 -35.02
N THR A 111 8.26 14.23 -35.76
CA THR A 111 8.05 12.80 -35.47
C THR A 111 8.80 12.39 -34.19
N VAL A 112 10.07 12.80 -34.04
CA VAL A 112 10.87 12.51 -32.83
C VAL A 112 10.24 13.17 -31.62
N LEU A 113 9.83 14.44 -31.72
CA LEU A 113 9.15 15.16 -30.65
C LEU A 113 7.80 14.50 -30.28
N LEU A 114 7.05 13.99 -31.25
CA LEU A 114 5.80 13.27 -31.01
C LEU A 114 6.03 11.96 -30.25
N TYR A 115 7.09 11.21 -30.58
CA TYR A 115 7.46 10.01 -29.85
C TYR A 115 7.85 10.32 -28.41
N LEU A 116 8.65 11.37 -28.21
CA LEU A 116 9.08 11.84 -26.90
C LEU A 116 7.89 12.28 -26.04
N TRP A 117 6.99 13.09 -26.61
CA TRP A 117 5.75 13.51 -25.97
C TRP A 117 4.88 12.33 -25.56
N ARG A 118 4.64 11.37 -26.46
CA ARG A 118 3.88 10.15 -26.14
C ARG A 118 4.49 9.36 -25.00
N TYR A 119 5.80 9.22 -25.03
CA TYR A 119 6.51 8.54 -23.96
C TYR A 119 6.31 9.26 -22.60
N TRP A 120 6.45 10.57 -22.56
CA TRP A 120 6.23 11.35 -21.35
C TRP A 120 4.78 11.30 -20.84
N VAL A 121 3.79 11.32 -21.73
CA VAL A 121 2.38 11.29 -21.36
C VAL A 121 1.97 9.91 -20.82
N TYR A 122 2.42 8.84 -21.45
CA TYR A 122 1.96 7.48 -21.10
C TYR A 122 2.94 6.69 -20.25
N GLN A 123 4.17 7.14 -20.06
CA GLN A 123 5.24 6.47 -19.31
C GLN A 123 5.41 4.98 -19.68
N SER A 124 5.20 4.65 -20.95
CA SER A 124 5.24 3.29 -21.47
C SER A 124 5.86 3.24 -22.86
N LYS A 125 6.76 2.26 -23.08
CA LYS A 125 7.31 1.97 -24.41
C LYS A 125 6.22 1.63 -25.42
N ASN A 126 5.12 1.02 -24.99
CA ASN A 126 4.02 0.61 -25.85
C ASN A 126 3.17 1.80 -26.37
N ALA A 127 3.34 3.00 -25.82
CA ALA A 127 2.81 4.22 -26.40
C ALA A 127 3.44 4.56 -27.77
N LEU A 128 4.60 3.96 -28.09
CA LEU A 128 5.31 4.14 -29.36
C LEU A 128 4.93 3.13 -30.43
N LEU A 129 4.00 2.21 -30.15
CA LEU A 129 3.50 1.27 -31.15
C LEU A 129 2.95 1.99 -32.39
N PRO A 130 3.16 1.45 -33.58
CA PRO A 130 2.56 1.99 -34.80
C PRO A 130 1.04 1.95 -34.68
N GLN A 131 0.40 3.11 -34.82
CA GLN A 131 -1.05 3.15 -34.98
C GLN A 131 -1.35 2.60 -36.37
N GLY A 132 -2.16 1.54 -36.44
CA GLY A 132 -2.54 0.93 -37.71
C GLY A 132 -3.13 1.98 -38.65
N HIS A 133 -2.59 2.09 -39.84
CA HIS A 133 -3.28 2.81 -40.91
C HIS A 133 -4.49 1.97 -41.34
N PRO A 134 -5.66 2.58 -41.56
CA PRO A 134 -6.77 1.86 -42.18
C PRO A 134 -6.31 1.29 -43.53
N PRO A 135 -6.78 0.10 -43.94
CA PRO A 135 -6.43 -0.49 -45.23
C PRO A 135 -6.70 0.50 -46.34
N LYS A 136 -5.77 0.61 -47.30
CA LYS A 136 -5.78 1.60 -48.41
C LYS A 136 -6.94 1.51 -49.39
N GLU A 137 -7.84 0.53 -49.28
CA GLU A 137 -8.95 0.27 -50.22
C GLU A 137 -10.36 0.41 -49.58
N ALA A 138 -10.53 1.30 -48.62
CA ALA A 138 -11.87 1.60 -48.16
C ALA A 138 -12.57 2.52 -49.17
N ARG A 139 -13.62 2.02 -49.84
CA ARG A 139 -14.56 2.81 -50.66
C ARG A 139 -14.92 4.10 -49.91
N ALA A 140 -14.85 5.23 -50.61
CA ALA A 140 -15.24 6.50 -50.02
C ALA A 140 -16.71 6.43 -49.56
N LEU A 141 -16.95 6.74 -48.29
CA LEU A 141 -18.28 6.73 -47.69
C LEU A 141 -19.16 7.75 -48.37
N SER A 142 -20.41 7.36 -48.69
CA SER A 142 -21.46 8.27 -49.17
C SER A 142 -21.76 9.36 -48.11
N ALA A 143 -22.51 10.39 -48.51
CA ALA A 143 -22.89 11.46 -47.57
C ALA A 143 -23.68 10.90 -46.37
N ASP A 144 -24.64 10.00 -46.62
CA ASP A 144 -25.43 9.36 -45.56
C ASP A 144 -24.57 8.44 -44.68
N GLU A 145 -23.62 7.69 -45.24
CA GLU A 145 -22.71 6.81 -44.46
C GLU A 145 -21.78 7.61 -43.54
N LYS A 146 -21.36 8.81 -43.95
CA LYS A 146 -20.61 9.74 -43.07
C LYS A 146 -21.46 10.20 -41.88
N ILE A 147 -22.76 10.50 -42.15
CA ILE A 147 -23.70 10.87 -41.09
C ILE A 147 -23.99 9.67 -40.19
N PHE A 148 -24.07 8.45 -40.71
CA PHE A 148 -24.24 7.23 -39.92
C PHE A 148 -23.06 7.02 -38.95
N ARG A 149 -21.84 7.14 -39.47
CA ARG A 149 -20.62 7.04 -38.64
C ARG A 149 -20.59 8.12 -37.53
N TRP A 150 -20.94 9.35 -37.90
CA TRP A 150 -21.04 10.44 -36.95
C TRP A 150 -22.09 10.14 -35.84
N ALA A 151 -23.25 9.66 -36.22
CA ALA A 151 -24.32 9.35 -35.27
C ALA A 151 -23.98 8.18 -34.34
N LEU A 152 -23.33 7.14 -34.87
CA LEU A 152 -22.84 6.03 -34.07
C LEU A 152 -21.82 6.50 -33.03
N ASN A 153 -20.84 7.31 -33.42
CA ASN A 153 -19.84 7.82 -32.52
C ASN A 153 -20.42 8.78 -31.48
N LYS A 154 -21.39 9.62 -31.86
CA LYS A 154 -21.94 10.65 -30.95
C LYS A 154 -22.99 10.10 -30.00
N PHE A 155 -23.77 9.10 -30.40
CA PHE A 155 -24.96 8.67 -29.65
C PHE A 155 -24.92 7.20 -29.24
N PHE A 156 -24.27 6.33 -30.02
CA PHE A 156 -24.28 4.89 -29.75
C PHE A 156 -23.03 4.40 -28.99
N TYR A 157 -21.83 4.78 -29.45
CA TYR A 157 -20.57 4.41 -28.83
C TYR A 157 -20.24 5.32 -27.63
N THR A 158 -21.16 5.34 -26.66
CA THR A 158 -21.08 6.20 -25.48
C THR A 158 -21.37 5.42 -24.19
N PRO A 159 -20.86 5.85 -23.03
CA PRO A 159 -21.14 5.22 -21.73
C PRO A 159 -22.64 5.18 -21.37
N GLN A 160 -23.45 6.03 -21.98
CA GLN A 160 -24.91 6.08 -21.78
C GLN A 160 -25.64 4.85 -22.32
N ARG A 161 -24.97 4.00 -23.12
CA ARG A 161 -25.45 2.71 -23.62
C ARG A 161 -26.81 2.80 -24.34
N GLN A 162 -27.07 3.89 -25.06
CA GLN A 162 -28.32 4.06 -25.80
C GLN A 162 -28.54 2.97 -26.83
N SER A 163 -29.81 2.67 -27.12
CA SER A 163 -30.15 1.68 -28.16
C SER A 163 -29.79 2.19 -29.56
N LEU A 164 -29.52 1.27 -30.48
CA LEU A 164 -29.26 1.62 -31.87
C LEU A 164 -30.44 2.40 -32.49
N GLN A 165 -31.67 2.06 -32.08
CA GLN A 165 -32.89 2.75 -32.53
C GLN A 165 -32.97 4.18 -31.97
N THR A 166 -32.55 4.39 -30.73
CA THR A 166 -32.46 5.72 -30.11
C THR A 166 -31.42 6.58 -30.84
N ALA A 167 -30.23 6.04 -31.10
CA ALA A 167 -29.16 6.73 -31.83
C ALA A 167 -29.63 7.13 -33.25
N TYR A 168 -30.40 6.26 -33.94
CA TYR A 168 -31.01 6.58 -35.21
C TYR A 168 -32.02 7.74 -35.12
N LYS A 169 -32.90 7.73 -34.11
CA LYS A 169 -33.87 8.84 -33.90
C LYS A 169 -33.13 10.16 -33.62
N MET A 170 -32.09 10.15 -32.82
CA MET A 170 -31.26 11.33 -32.53
C MET A 170 -30.51 11.82 -33.77
N MET A 171 -30.06 10.91 -34.61
CA MET A 171 -29.49 11.25 -35.94
C MET A 171 -30.50 11.96 -36.81
N LEU A 172 -31.73 11.43 -36.96
CA LEU A 172 -32.78 12.05 -37.73
C LEU A 172 -33.10 13.46 -37.24
N GLN A 173 -33.27 13.61 -35.94
CA GLN A 173 -33.52 14.90 -35.30
C GLN A 173 -32.43 15.93 -35.61
N SER A 174 -31.14 15.48 -35.60
CA SER A 174 -30.02 16.38 -35.79
C SER A 174 -29.68 16.73 -37.22
N LYS A 175 -29.99 15.86 -38.19
CA LYS A 175 -29.53 15.97 -39.60
C LYS A 175 -30.60 15.88 -40.66
N TYR A 176 -31.80 15.39 -40.32
CA TYR A 176 -32.88 15.14 -41.27
C TYR A 176 -34.21 15.76 -40.82
N CYS A 177 -34.14 16.85 -40.04
CA CYS A 177 -35.29 17.69 -39.72
C CYS A 177 -35.07 19.12 -40.26
N ASP A 178 -36.16 19.78 -40.60
CA ASP A 178 -36.17 21.21 -40.96
C ASP A 178 -36.03 22.12 -39.71
N ALA A 179 -35.96 23.44 -39.90
CA ALA A 179 -35.87 24.41 -38.83
C ALA A 179 -37.09 24.40 -37.87
N ARG A 180 -38.19 23.78 -38.25
CA ARG A 180 -39.41 23.61 -37.43
C ARG A 180 -39.50 22.23 -36.79
N GLY A 181 -38.45 21.40 -36.90
CA GLY A 181 -38.39 20.04 -36.32
C GLY A 181 -39.16 18.98 -37.12
N ARG A 182 -39.62 19.27 -38.34
CA ARG A 182 -40.34 18.32 -39.21
C ARG A 182 -39.35 17.48 -40.00
N LEU A 183 -39.60 16.16 -40.11
CA LEU A 183 -38.78 15.22 -40.85
C LEU A 183 -38.76 15.55 -42.35
N LEU A 184 -37.57 15.53 -42.93
CA LEU A 184 -37.37 15.70 -44.36
C LEU A 184 -37.89 14.47 -45.13
N PRO A 185 -38.49 14.64 -46.34
CA PRO A 185 -38.95 13.53 -47.15
C PRO A 185 -37.85 12.55 -47.55
N GLN A 186 -36.69 13.09 -47.91
CA GLN A 186 -35.48 12.31 -48.25
C GLN A 186 -34.68 12.05 -46.99
N ARG A 187 -34.86 10.88 -46.40
CA ARG A 187 -34.15 10.43 -45.20
C ARG A 187 -33.82 8.95 -45.28
N PRO A 188 -32.71 8.50 -44.73
CA PRO A 188 -32.39 7.08 -44.66
C PRO A 188 -33.35 6.34 -43.74
N THR A 189 -33.60 5.07 -44.02
CA THR A 189 -34.38 4.18 -43.17
C THR A 189 -33.53 3.61 -42.02
N PHE A 190 -34.20 3.17 -40.97
CA PHE A 190 -33.52 2.47 -39.87
C PHE A 190 -32.74 1.22 -40.33
N TRP A 191 -33.26 0.52 -41.35
CA TRP A 191 -32.61 -0.66 -41.88
C TRP A 191 -31.29 -0.35 -42.60
N GLN A 192 -31.21 0.77 -43.32
CA GLN A 192 -29.97 1.24 -43.94
C GLN A 192 -28.93 1.62 -42.84
N PHE A 193 -29.34 2.32 -41.81
CA PHE A 193 -28.49 2.66 -40.68
C PHE A 193 -28.00 1.40 -39.94
N ARG A 194 -28.89 0.44 -39.65
CA ARG A 194 -28.57 -0.84 -39.03
C ARG A 194 -27.65 -1.71 -39.90
N TYR A 195 -27.86 -1.69 -41.23
CA TYR A 195 -26.99 -2.38 -42.19
C TYR A 195 -25.58 -1.81 -42.15
N PHE A 196 -25.44 -0.48 -42.20
CA PHE A 196 -24.15 0.20 -42.09
C PHE A 196 -23.45 -0.16 -40.76
N TYR A 197 -24.16 -0.10 -39.64
CA TYR A 197 -23.62 -0.51 -38.34
C TYR A 197 -23.09 -1.95 -38.37
N ARG A 198 -23.82 -2.89 -38.89
CA ARG A 198 -23.40 -4.30 -38.96
C ARG A 198 -22.16 -4.52 -39.82
N GLN A 199 -22.02 -3.78 -40.92
CA GLN A 199 -20.87 -3.88 -41.84
C GLN A 199 -19.59 -3.25 -41.24
N HIS A 200 -19.76 -2.22 -40.42
CA HIS A 200 -18.63 -1.43 -39.88
C HIS A 200 -18.49 -1.58 -38.35
N ARG A 201 -19.17 -2.56 -37.75
CA ARG A 201 -19.11 -2.83 -36.33
C ARG A 201 -17.71 -3.30 -35.95
N ASP A 202 -17.12 -2.61 -34.98
CA ASP A 202 -15.94 -3.07 -34.23
C ASP A 202 -16.39 -3.49 -32.85
N PRO A 203 -16.47 -4.80 -32.54
CA PRO A 203 -16.93 -5.29 -31.25
C PRO A 203 -16.04 -4.83 -30.06
N ILE A 204 -14.74 -4.65 -30.32
CA ILE A 204 -13.79 -4.21 -29.29
C ILE A 204 -14.07 -2.76 -28.92
N ASN A 205 -14.09 -1.88 -29.95
CA ASN A 205 -14.37 -0.47 -29.75
C ASN A 205 -15.77 -0.23 -29.15
N GLU A 206 -16.78 -0.99 -29.62
CA GLU A 206 -18.14 -0.94 -29.06
C GLU A 206 -18.13 -1.27 -27.56
N THR A 207 -17.47 -2.35 -27.16
CA THR A 207 -17.41 -2.77 -25.76
C THR A 207 -16.68 -1.74 -24.91
N ILE A 208 -15.53 -1.26 -25.36
CA ILE A 208 -14.73 -0.26 -24.65
C ILE A 208 -15.52 1.05 -24.49
N SER A 209 -16.12 1.55 -25.58
CA SER A 209 -16.85 2.82 -25.57
C SER A 209 -18.12 2.79 -24.73
N ARG A 210 -18.80 1.63 -24.67
CA ARG A 210 -20.08 1.48 -23.97
C ARG A 210 -19.96 0.97 -22.55
N GLN A 211 -19.01 0.10 -22.28
CA GLN A 211 -18.83 -0.55 -20.97
C GLN A 211 -17.57 -0.12 -20.23
N GLY A 212 -16.67 0.56 -20.92
CA GLY A 212 -15.37 0.95 -20.40
C GLY A 212 -14.30 -0.11 -20.63
N ILE A 213 -13.06 0.34 -20.62
CA ILE A 213 -11.89 -0.52 -20.88
C ILE A 213 -11.71 -1.60 -19.80
N LYS A 214 -12.04 -1.30 -18.54
CA LYS A 214 -11.98 -2.28 -17.45
C LYS A 214 -12.90 -3.48 -17.68
N ALA A 215 -14.13 -3.22 -18.14
CA ALA A 215 -15.10 -4.28 -18.45
C ALA A 215 -14.64 -5.12 -19.64
N TYR A 216 -14.06 -4.48 -20.67
CA TYR A 216 -13.49 -5.19 -21.80
C TYR A 216 -12.35 -6.10 -21.37
N GLN A 217 -11.38 -5.59 -20.61
CA GLN A 217 -10.21 -6.34 -20.14
C GLN A 217 -10.60 -7.53 -19.28
N ARG A 218 -11.58 -7.34 -18.39
CA ARG A 218 -12.01 -8.40 -17.48
C ARG A 218 -12.83 -9.50 -18.16
N ASN A 219 -13.74 -9.13 -19.11
CA ASN A 219 -14.78 -10.04 -19.58
C ASN A 219 -14.63 -10.46 -21.04
N TYR A 220 -13.90 -9.70 -21.87
CA TYR A 220 -13.94 -9.88 -23.33
C TYR A 220 -12.56 -10.00 -23.98
N ARG A 221 -11.52 -9.58 -23.30
CA ARG A 221 -10.17 -9.67 -23.83
C ARG A 221 -9.78 -11.14 -24.03
N PRO A 222 -9.11 -11.48 -25.16
CA PRO A 222 -8.53 -12.82 -25.32
C PRO A 222 -7.52 -13.11 -24.21
N ILE A 223 -7.67 -14.25 -23.57
CA ILE A 223 -6.69 -14.76 -22.58
C ILE A 223 -5.66 -15.54 -23.36
N THR A 224 -4.59 -14.88 -23.78
CA THR A 224 -3.53 -15.46 -24.64
C THR A 224 -2.31 -15.90 -23.86
N GLY A 225 -2.22 -15.54 -22.57
CA GLY A 225 -1.13 -15.93 -21.66
C GLY A 225 -1.60 -16.89 -20.58
N SER A 226 -0.69 -17.71 -20.09
CA SER A 226 -0.87 -18.60 -18.94
C SER A 226 0.13 -18.20 -17.85
N VAL A 227 -0.19 -18.46 -16.60
CA VAL A 227 0.77 -18.29 -15.49
C VAL A 227 2.00 -19.18 -15.69
N SER A 228 1.83 -20.32 -16.36
CA SER A 228 2.93 -21.20 -16.77
C SER A 228 3.94 -20.54 -17.73
N ASP A 229 3.56 -19.46 -18.40
CA ASP A 229 4.48 -18.73 -19.29
C ASP A 229 5.47 -17.86 -18.50
N TYR A 230 5.17 -17.56 -17.23
CA TYR A 230 6.05 -16.82 -16.32
C TYR A 230 6.86 -17.72 -15.42
N ALA A 231 6.26 -18.82 -15.01
CA ALA A 231 6.86 -19.77 -14.08
C ALA A 231 7.05 -21.09 -14.78
N THR A 232 8.25 -21.33 -15.28
CA THR A 232 8.64 -22.60 -15.90
C THR A 232 9.09 -23.63 -14.88
N THR A 233 9.34 -23.18 -13.64
CA THR A 233 9.70 -24.00 -12.47
C THR A 233 9.16 -23.37 -11.19
N ILE A 234 9.29 -24.06 -10.06
CA ILE A 234 8.93 -23.52 -8.74
C ILE A 234 9.82 -22.32 -8.36
N GLY A 235 9.37 -21.51 -7.38
CA GLY A 235 10.16 -20.39 -6.83
C GLY A 235 9.66 -19.01 -7.20
N THR A 236 8.62 -18.90 -8.04
CA THR A 236 7.87 -17.66 -8.25
C THR A 236 6.59 -17.71 -7.43
N PHE A 237 6.54 -16.98 -6.31
CA PHE A 237 5.38 -17.00 -5.44
C PHE A 237 4.46 -15.81 -5.70
N MET A 238 3.18 -16.09 -5.73
CA MET A 238 2.11 -15.10 -5.85
C MET A 238 1.46 -14.92 -4.49
N THR A 239 1.19 -13.68 -4.12
CA THR A 239 0.51 -13.37 -2.86
C THR A 239 -0.70 -12.50 -3.08
N ASP A 240 -1.74 -12.77 -2.33
CA ASP A 240 -2.98 -11.98 -2.31
C ASP A 240 -3.69 -12.12 -0.97
N ALA A 241 -4.65 -11.23 -0.74
CA ALA A 241 -5.45 -11.17 0.47
C ALA A 241 -6.94 -11.14 0.15
N THR A 242 -7.73 -11.80 0.97
CA THR A 242 -9.19 -11.73 0.90
C THR A 242 -9.82 -11.64 2.28
N VAL A 243 -10.94 -10.95 2.37
CA VAL A 243 -11.79 -10.99 3.57
C VAL A 243 -12.68 -12.23 3.47
N ALA A 244 -12.56 -13.14 4.42
CA ALA A 244 -13.36 -14.36 4.43
C ALA A 244 -14.86 -14.06 4.52
N ASP A 245 -15.68 -14.81 3.79
CA ASP A 245 -17.14 -14.62 3.78
C ASP A 245 -17.80 -15.32 4.98
N ILE A 246 -17.29 -15.04 6.18
CA ILE A 246 -17.82 -15.58 7.42
C ILE A 246 -17.58 -14.59 8.57
N TYR A 247 -18.57 -14.40 9.44
CA TYR A 247 -18.42 -13.72 10.71
C TYR A 247 -17.98 -14.69 11.79
N ILE A 248 -17.05 -14.26 12.63
CA ILE A 248 -16.54 -15.06 13.75
C ILE A 248 -16.78 -14.37 15.10
N VAL A 249 -16.62 -15.11 16.18
CA VAL A 249 -16.82 -14.64 17.56
C VAL A 249 -15.52 -14.59 18.34
N SER A 250 -15.47 -13.72 19.34
CA SER A 250 -14.40 -13.73 20.34
C SER A 250 -14.43 -15.04 21.13
N ARG A 251 -13.29 -15.65 21.34
CA ARG A 251 -13.14 -16.84 22.18
C ARG A 251 -13.58 -16.59 23.63
N LEU A 252 -13.29 -15.40 24.14
CA LEU A 252 -13.58 -15.05 25.54
C LEU A 252 -15.01 -14.57 25.74
N SER A 253 -15.44 -13.59 24.96
CA SER A 253 -16.75 -12.93 25.16
C SER A 253 -17.88 -13.57 24.38
N ARG A 254 -17.59 -14.46 23.43
CA ARG A 254 -18.56 -15.08 22.49
C ARG A 254 -19.38 -14.07 21.70
N LYS A 255 -18.92 -12.81 21.63
CA LYS A 255 -19.55 -11.75 20.83
C LYS A 255 -18.91 -11.72 19.43
N PRO A 256 -19.67 -11.34 18.39
CA PRO A 256 -19.13 -11.16 17.04
C PRO A 256 -17.98 -10.16 17.03
N ILE A 257 -16.87 -10.52 16.37
CA ILE A 257 -15.66 -9.67 16.25
C ILE A 257 -15.36 -9.28 14.80
N GLY A 258 -16.21 -9.67 13.86
CA GLY A 258 -16.06 -9.31 12.45
C GLY A 258 -15.72 -10.49 11.56
N ARG A 259 -15.24 -10.16 10.36
CA ARG A 259 -14.81 -11.13 9.34
C ARG A 259 -13.28 -11.20 9.33
N PRO A 260 -12.70 -12.40 9.38
CA PRO A 260 -11.25 -12.54 9.32
C PRO A 260 -10.71 -12.26 7.91
N VAL A 261 -9.46 -11.86 7.85
CA VAL A 261 -8.70 -11.76 6.59
C VAL A 261 -7.86 -13.03 6.40
N ILE A 262 -7.74 -13.48 5.16
CA ILE A 262 -6.90 -14.61 4.77
C ILE A 262 -5.87 -14.06 3.78
N TYR A 263 -4.59 -14.23 4.09
CA TYR A 263 -3.49 -14.01 3.17
C TYR A 263 -2.91 -15.36 2.76
N THR A 264 -2.64 -15.53 1.50
CA THR A 264 -2.00 -16.74 0.97
C THR A 264 -0.79 -16.41 0.14
N MET A 265 0.19 -17.30 0.16
CA MET A 265 1.33 -17.30 -0.72
C MET A 265 1.33 -18.63 -1.49
N VAL A 266 1.39 -18.56 -2.79
CA VAL A 266 1.17 -19.70 -3.70
C VAL A 266 2.28 -19.71 -4.73
N ASP A 267 2.91 -20.86 -4.93
CA ASP A 267 3.85 -21.03 -6.03
C ASP A 267 3.12 -21.06 -7.37
N ALA A 268 3.56 -20.23 -8.30
CA ALA A 268 2.89 -20.02 -9.57
C ALA A 268 2.93 -21.26 -10.48
N TYR A 269 3.99 -22.08 -10.38
CA TYR A 269 4.17 -23.27 -11.19
C TYR A 269 3.40 -24.47 -10.63
N SER A 270 3.76 -24.92 -9.43
CA SER A 270 3.17 -26.10 -8.79
C SER A 270 1.77 -25.86 -8.25
N ARG A 271 1.39 -24.58 -8.06
CA ARG A 271 0.16 -24.12 -7.38
C ARG A 271 0.08 -24.57 -5.92
N LEU A 272 1.20 -24.93 -5.33
CA LEU A 272 1.29 -25.24 -3.92
C LEU A 272 1.05 -23.96 -3.10
N ILE A 273 0.14 -24.00 -2.16
CA ILE A 273 0.01 -22.95 -1.14
C ILE A 273 1.19 -23.09 -0.19
N THR A 274 2.19 -22.21 -0.34
CA THR A 274 3.46 -22.26 0.41
C THR A 274 3.35 -21.59 1.78
N GLY A 275 2.41 -20.67 1.94
CA GLY A 275 2.13 -19.99 3.20
C GLY A 275 0.69 -19.52 3.32
N VAL A 276 0.21 -19.42 4.55
CA VAL A 276 -1.12 -18.91 4.89
C VAL A 276 -1.09 -18.14 6.20
N TYR A 277 -1.82 -17.05 6.24
CA TYR A 277 -2.14 -16.31 7.44
C TYR A 277 -3.66 -16.11 7.53
N VAL A 278 -4.22 -16.33 8.70
CA VAL A 278 -5.64 -16.07 9.01
C VAL A 278 -5.69 -15.23 10.27
N GLY A 279 -6.26 -14.03 10.18
CA GLY A 279 -6.29 -13.10 11.31
C GLY A 279 -7.35 -12.03 11.17
N LEU A 280 -7.36 -11.09 12.10
CA LEU A 280 -8.27 -9.94 12.10
C LEU A 280 -7.65 -8.69 11.50
N GLU A 281 -6.34 -8.65 11.42
CA GLU A 281 -5.56 -7.52 10.93
C GLU A 281 -4.92 -7.86 9.59
N GLY A 282 -4.90 -6.87 8.68
CA GLY A 282 -4.26 -6.95 7.38
C GLY A 282 -2.96 -6.16 7.31
N GLY A 283 -2.53 -5.84 6.07
CA GLY A 283 -1.37 -4.98 5.82
C GLY A 283 -0.03 -5.62 6.19
N GLN A 284 0.92 -4.81 6.64
CA GLN A 284 2.29 -5.25 6.93
C GLN A 284 2.38 -6.32 8.02
N TYR A 285 1.50 -6.27 9.00
CA TYR A 285 1.43 -7.28 10.06
C TYR A 285 1.11 -8.66 9.49
N ALA A 286 0.04 -8.77 8.74
CA ALA A 286 -0.38 -10.01 8.09
C ALA A 286 0.70 -10.56 7.15
N LEU A 287 1.34 -9.68 6.38
CA LEU A 287 2.40 -10.04 5.44
C LEU A 287 3.64 -10.61 6.16
N ARG A 288 4.06 -10.01 7.28
CA ARG A 288 5.17 -10.55 8.10
C ARG A 288 4.87 -11.98 8.56
N LEU A 289 3.66 -12.21 9.09
CA LEU A 289 3.25 -13.52 9.58
C LEU A 289 3.07 -14.53 8.44
N LEU A 290 2.60 -14.09 7.27
CA LEU A 290 2.55 -14.91 6.07
C LEU A 290 3.93 -15.38 5.64
N LEU A 291 4.90 -14.46 5.52
CA LEU A 291 6.28 -14.77 5.16
C LEU A 291 6.96 -15.68 6.19
N GLN A 292 6.72 -15.43 7.47
CA GLN A 292 7.19 -16.30 8.54
C GLN A 292 6.59 -17.71 8.42
N ASN A 293 5.30 -17.81 8.14
CA ASN A 293 4.64 -19.09 7.91
C ASN A 293 5.19 -19.80 6.66
N THR A 294 5.50 -19.04 5.59
CA THR A 294 6.03 -19.60 4.34
C THR A 294 7.31 -20.40 4.55
N VAL A 295 8.20 -19.96 5.43
CA VAL A 295 9.47 -20.63 5.73
C VAL A 295 9.43 -21.52 6.97
N ALA A 296 8.32 -21.50 7.73
CA ALA A 296 8.18 -22.30 8.92
C ALA A 296 8.10 -23.80 8.62
N ASP A 297 8.51 -24.62 9.59
CA ASP A 297 8.20 -26.03 9.61
C ASP A 297 6.68 -26.24 9.68
N LYS A 298 6.13 -26.82 8.62
CA LYS A 298 4.68 -27.01 8.47
C LYS A 298 4.11 -28.05 9.39
N VAL A 299 4.87 -29.09 9.76
CA VAL A 299 4.46 -30.13 10.72
C VAL A 299 4.26 -29.47 12.09
N ALA A 300 5.28 -28.77 12.58
CA ALA A 300 5.20 -28.05 13.85
C ALA A 300 4.12 -26.97 13.86
N PHE A 301 3.91 -26.28 12.74
CA PHE A 301 2.87 -25.28 12.60
C PHE A 301 1.47 -25.89 12.67
N CYS A 302 1.20 -26.97 11.94
CA CYS A 302 -0.09 -27.64 11.95
C CYS A 302 -0.40 -28.27 13.31
N GLN A 303 0.61 -28.82 13.97
CA GLN A 303 0.47 -29.40 15.31
C GLN A 303 -0.03 -28.37 16.34
N LYS A 304 0.40 -27.10 16.26
CA LYS A 304 -0.13 -25.99 17.11
C LYS A 304 -1.63 -25.77 16.93
N HIS A 305 -2.18 -26.15 15.77
CA HIS A 305 -3.60 -26.05 15.45
C HIS A 305 -4.36 -27.39 15.63
N GLY A 306 -3.70 -28.38 16.25
CA GLY A 306 -4.30 -29.72 16.47
C GLY A 306 -4.50 -30.51 15.18
N ILE A 307 -3.60 -30.34 14.21
CA ILE A 307 -3.62 -31.05 12.93
C ILE A 307 -2.30 -31.81 12.78
N GLU A 308 -2.40 -33.12 12.67
CA GLU A 308 -1.25 -33.99 12.37
C GLU A 308 -1.12 -34.15 10.86
N ILE A 309 0.07 -33.98 10.34
CA ILE A 309 0.41 -34.11 8.92
C ILE A 309 1.78 -34.78 8.75
N ASP A 310 1.97 -35.42 7.61
CA ASP A 310 3.29 -35.81 7.15
C ASP A 310 4.00 -34.63 6.46
N ALA A 311 5.34 -34.60 6.51
CA ALA A 311 6.12 -33.55 5.85
C ALA A 311 5.86 -33.47 4.33
N SER A 312 5.50 -34.58 3.70
CA SER A 312 5.11 -34.67 2.29
C SER A 312 3.77 -34.02 1.95
N ASP A 313 2.86 -33.85 2.92
CA ASP A 313 1.57 -33.20 2.67
C ASP A 313 1.70 -31.69 2.46
N TRP A 314 2.74 -31.06 3.04
CA TRP A 314 3.06 -29.65 2.86
C TRP A 314 4.59 -29.43 2.84
N PRO A 315 5.28 -29.77 1.72
CA PRO A 315 6.72 -29.88 1.67
C PRO A 315 7.47 -28.52 1.59
N SER A 316 6.76 -27.40 1.53
CA SER A 316 7.40 -26.09 1.39
C SER A 316 7.82 -25.49 2.74
N HIS A 317 9.06 -25.09 2.85
CA HIS A 317 9.64 -24.30 3.96
C HIS A 317 10.74 -23.38 3.44
N HIS A 318 10.55 -22.84 2.25
CA HIS A 318 11.57 -22.11 1.51
C HIS A 318 11.13 -20.68 1.20
N LEU A 319 12.10 -19.77 1.07
CA LEU A 319 11.90 -18.47 0.44
C LEU A 319 11.84 -18.61 -1.09
N PRO A 320 10.99 -17.83 -1.77
CA PRO A 320 10.99 -17.76 -3.23
C PRO A 320 12.21 -17.01 -3.76
N ALA A 321 12.53 -17.24 -5.03
CA ALA A 321 13.41 -16.34 -5.78
C ALA A 321 12.69 -15.05 -6.16
N LYS A 322 11.37 -15.14 -6.42
CA LYS A 322 10.55 -14.02 -6.87
C LYS A 322 9.16 -14.01 -6.20
N ILE A 323 8.71 -12.83 -5.79
CA ILE A 323 7.34 -12.61 -5.31
C ILE A 323 6.60 -11.74 -6.32
N LEU A 324 5.45 -12.22 -6.79
CA LEU A 324 4.50 -11.47 -7.60
C LEU A 324 3.35 -10.98 -6.72
N THR A 325 3.12 -9.68 -6.71
CA THR A 325 2.07 -9.07 -5.91
C THR A 325 1.28 -8.04 -6.73
N ASP A 326 0.10 -7.67 -6.25
CA ASP A 326 -0.55 -6.48 -6.77
C ASP A 326 0.12 -5.20 -6.20
N ARG A 327 -0.40 -4.03 -6.59
CA ARG A 327 0.11 -2.73 -6.12
C ARG A 327 -0.32 -2.39 -4.69
N GLY A 328 -0.46 -3.36 -3.81
CA GLY A 328 -0.74 -3.12 -2.40
C GLY A 328 0.36 -2.29 -1.74
N THR A 329 -0.04 -1.27 -0.98
CA THR A 329 0.91 -0.37 -0.29
C THR A 329 1.77 -1.09 0.73
N GLU A 330 1.30 -2.22 1.26
CA GLU A 330 2.04 -3.09 2.18
C GLU A 330 3.30 -3.70 1.56
N PHE A 331 3.34 -3.88 0.23
CA PHE A 331 4.48 -4.44 -0.49
C PHE A 331 5.55 -3.41 -0.87
N LEU A 332 5.27 -2.12 -0.69
CA LEU A 332 6.21 -1.01 -0.89
C LEU A 332 6.83 -0.55 0.43
N SER A 333 6.92 -1.42 1.42
CA SER A 333 7.35 -1.08 2.78
C SER A 333 8.78 -1.53 3.06
N GLY A 334 9.48 -0.78 3.91
CA GLY A 334 10.87 -1.03 4.29
C GLY A 334 11.19 -2.46 4.77
N PRO A 335 10.30 -3.20 5.48
CA PRO A 335 10.55 -4.59 5.84
C PRO A 335 10.76 -5.53 4.65
N LEU A 336 10.02 -5.31 3.56
CA LEU A 336 10.21 -6.11 2.33
C LEU A 336 11.42 -5.68 1.53
N GLU A 337 11.78 -4.41 1.53
CA GLU A 337 13.05 -3.93 0.98
C GLU A 337 14.22 -4.62 1.69
N ASN A 338 14.19 -4.71 3.03
CA ASN A 338 15.18 -5.44 3.81
C ASN A 338 15.24 -6.93 3.46
N LEU A 339 14.10 -7.56 3.17
CA LEU A 339 14.03 -8.95 2.71
C LEU A 339 14.72 -9.11 1.33
N CYS A 340 14.40 -8.22 0.39
CA CYS A 340 15.00 -8.21 -0.94
C CYS A 340 16.51 -8.05 -0.87
N GLU A 341 17.02 -7.10 -0.09
CA GLU A 341 18.45 -6.85 0.09
C GLU A 341 19.15 -8.01 0.79
N SER A 342 18.58 -8.54 1.88
CA SER A 342 19.21 -9.56 2.71
C SER A 342 19.22 -10.94 2.06
N TYR A 343 18.17 -11.27 1.32
CA TYR A 343 17.97 -12.61 0.75
C TYR A 343 17.90 -12.62 -0.78
N GLN A 344 18.11 -11.49 -1.45
CA GLN A 344 18.05 -11.36 -2.91
C GLN A 344 16.74 -11.91 -3.50
N VAL A 345 15.62 -11.63 -2.84
CA VAL A 345 14.28 -11.96 -3.34
C VAL A 345 13.82 -10.82 -4.26
N GLU A 346 13.46 -11.15 -5.49
CA GLU A 346 12.90 -10.18 -6.42
C GLU A 346 11.43 -9.96 -6.11
N ILE A 347 10.99 -8.69 -6.01
CA ILE A 347 9.57 -8.35 -5.93
C ILE A 347 9.15 -7.67 -7.22
N ASP A 348 8.15 -8.24 -7.88
CA ASP A 348 7.57 -7.70 -9.10
C ASP A 348 6.08 -7.42 -8.90
N THR A 349 5.64 -6.26 -9.38
CA THR A 349 4.24 -5.86 -9.28
C THR A 349 3.50 -6.18 -10.57
N LEU A 350 2.42 -6.93 -10.44
CA LEU A 350 1.57 -7.25 -11.58
C LEU A 350 0.97 -5.97 -12.18
N PRO A 351 0.93 -5.84 -13.52
CA PRO A 351 0.25 -4.74 -14.17
C PRO A 351 -1.21 -4.67 -13.75
N ALA A 352 -1.70 -3.46 -13.51
CA ALA A 352 -3.11 -3.24 -13.19
C ALA A 352 -4.03 -3.84 -14.27
N TYR A 353 -5.16 -4.41 -13.84
CA TYR A 353 -6.17 -5.00 -14.75
C TYR A 353 -5.73 -6.23 -15.57
N ARG A 354 -4.81 -7.03 -15.02
CA ARG A 354 -4.39 -8.34 -15.56
C ARG A 354 -4.87 -9.49 -14.67
N PRO A 355 -6.17 -9.80 -14.63
CA PRO A 355 -6.71 -10.89 -13.81
C PRO A 355 -6.18 -12.27 -14.25
N ASP A 356 -5.80 -12.42 -15.52
CA ASP A 356 -5.19 -13.63 -16.06
C ASP A 356 -3.88 -14.00 -15.34
N LEU A 357 -3.10 -13.03 -14.89
CA LEU A 357 -1.87 -13.26 -14.13
C LEU A 357 -2.12 -13.55 -12.64
N LYS A 358 -3.26 -13.12 -12.10
CA LYS A 358 -3.66 -13.31 -10.70
C LYS A 358 -4.60 -14.52 -10.51
N GLY A 359 -5.07 -15.08 -11.61
CA GLY A 359 -6.11 -16.11 -11.63
C GLY A 359 -5.78 -17.36 -10.79
N VAL A 360 -4.49 -17.67 -10.55
CA VAL A 360 -4.10 -18.80 -9.70
C VAL A 360 -4.50 -18.55 -8.24
N VAL A 361 -4.15 -17.39 -7.69
CA VAL A 361 -4.43 -17.07 -6.28
C VAL A 361 -5.93 -16.82 -6.06
N GLU A 362 -6.58 -16.08 -6.96
CA GLU A 362 -8.02 -15.84 -6.90
C GLU A 362 -8.80 -17.15 -6.94
N LYS A 363 -8.39 -18.08 -7.84
CA LYS A 363 -9.04 -19.38 -7.94
C LYS A 363 -8.84 -20.24 -6.69
N LEU A 364 -7.67 -20.16 -6.05
CA LEU A 364 -7.41 -20.87 -4.80
C LEU A 364 -8.27 -20.34 -3.65
N PHE A 365 -8.45 -19.02 -3.54
CA PHE A 365 -9.40 -18.47 -2.56
C PHE A 365 -10.82 -18.98 -2.79
N ASP A 366 -11.28 -19.02 -4.06
CA ASP A 366 -12.58 -19.59 -4.41
C ASP A 366 -12.69 -21.07 -4.00
N LEU A 367 -11.64 -21.85 -4.24
CA LEU A 367 -11.61 -23.27 -3.88
C LEU A 367 -11.64 -23.46 -2.36
N VAL A 368 -10.83 -22.72 -1.61
CA VAL A 368 -10.84 -22.75 -0.13
C VAL A 368 -12.22 -22.37 0.41
N GLN A 369 -12.79 -21.27 -0.08
CA GLN A 369 -14.10 -20.81 0.37
C GLN A 369 -15.22 -21.79 -0.02
N SER A 370 -15.17 -22.35 -1.23
CA SER A 370 -16.16 -23.34 -1.70
C SER A 370 -16.10 -24.63 -0.91
N ALA A 371 -14.96 -25.00 -0.36
CA ALA A 371 -14.81 -26.20 0.45
C ALA A 371 -15.52 -26.08 1.81
N TYR A 372 -15.46 -24.92 2.48
CA TYR A 372 -16.06 -24.79 3.81
C TYR A 372 -17.45 -24.13 3.84
N LYS A 373 -17.77 -23.21 2.91
CA LYS A 373 -19.03 -22.46 2.94
C LYS A 373 -20.28 -23.34 3.01
N PRO A 374 -20.44 -24.40 2.20
CA PRO A 374 -21.64 -25.23 2.25
C PRO A 374 -21.83 -25.94 3.61
N LEU A 375 -20.73 -26.30 4.26
CA LEU A 375 -20.72 -27.00 5.54
C LEU A 375 -20.97 -26.09 6.74
N LEU A 376 -20.71 -24.79 6.57
CA LEU A 376 -20.83 -23.75 7.61
C LEU A 376 -22.04 -22.84 7.39
N LYS A 377 -22.94 -23.19 6.47
CA LYS A 377 -24.17 -22.43 6.24
C LYS A 377 -24.98 -22.32 7.53
N GLY A 378 -25.47 -21.10 7.83
CA GLY A 378 -26.16 -20.80 9.09
C GLY A 378 -25.24 -20.63 10.32
N ARG A 379 -23.91 -20.61 10.12
CA ARG A 379 -22.90 -20.39 11.19
C ARG A 379 -22.07 -19.13 10.98
N GLY A 380 -22.71 -18.08 10.44
CA GLY A 380 -22.07 -16.79 10.18
C GLY A 380 -21.52 -16.61 8.76
N VAL A 381 -21.70 -17.60 7.87
CA VAL A 381 -21.32 -17.49 6.45
C VAL A 381 -22.23 -16.48 5.76
N VAL A 382 -21.61 -15.54 5.05
CA VAL A 382 -22.29 -14.50 4.28
C VAL A 382 -22.72 -15.07 2.94
N GLU A 383 -24.00 -15.09 2.69
CA GLU A 383 -24.58 -15.54 1.42
C GLU A 383 -24.67 -14.36 0.42
N PRO A 384 -24.85 -14.63 -0.88
CA PRO A 384 -24.95 -13.58 -1.91
C PRO A 384 -26.08 -12.57 -1.71
N ASP A 385 -27.14 -12.97 -1.00
CA ASP A 385 -28.32 -12.17 -0.66
C ASP A 385 -28.09 -11.15 0.46
N ALA A 386 -26.90 -11.08 1.03
CA ALA A 386 -26.57 -10.24 2.20
C ALA A 386 -26.92 -8.74 2.04
N GLN A 387 -27.09 -8.28 0.81
CA GLN A 387 -27.47 -6.90 0.49
C GLN A 387 -28.97 -6.75 0.18
N GLU A 388 -29.74 -7.83 0.16
CA GLU A 388 -31.17 -7.79 -0.15
C GLU A 388 -31.98 -7.38 1.08
N SER A 389 -33.12 -6.71 0.82
CA SER A 389 -34.04 -6.36 1.89
C SER A 389 -34.68 -7.61 2.47
N GLY A 390 -34.45 -7.85 3.77
CA GLY A 390 -34.93 -9.07 4.46
C GLY A 390 -33.89 -10.16 4.62
N ALA A 391 -32.65 -9.97 4.17
CA ALA A 391 -31.56 -10.90 4.44
C ALA A 391 -31.31 -11.04 5.96
N PRO A 392 -30.97 -12.24 6.45
CA PRO A 392 -30.67 -12.45 7.87
C PRO A 392 -29.40 -11.69 8.27
N ASP A 393 -29.32 -11.25 9.53
CA ASP A 393 -28.07 -10.70 10.07
C ASP A 393 -27.09 -11.84 10.36
N TYR A 394 -26.20 -12.11 9.42
CA TYR A 394 -25.18 -13.16 9.50
C TYR A 394 -24.23 -13.01 10.70
N ARG A 395 -24.12 -11.82 11.29
CA ARG A 395 -23.33 -11.58 12.52
C ARG A 395 -23.92 -12.34 13.71
N GLN A 396 -25.24 -12.42 13.78
CA GLN A 396 -25.94 -13.14 14.85
C GLN A 396 -25.83 -14.66 14.72
N GLN A 397 -25.55 -15.16 13.52
CA GLN A 397 -25.36 -16.58 13.26
C GLN A 397 -23.91 -17.04 13.54
N SER A 398 -22.99 -16.14 13.85
CA SER A 398 -21.58 -16.46 14.05
C SER A 398 -21.38 -17.36 15.28
N THR A 399 -20.64 -18.46 15.10
CA THR A 399 -20.41 -19.47 16.15
C THR A 399 -18.95 -19.83 16.33
N LEU A 400 -18.12 -19.73 15.27
CA LEU A 400 -16.72 -20.12 15.28
C LEU A 400 -15.84 -19.00 15.81
N ASP A 401 -14.84 -19.35 16.60
CA ASP A 401 -13.75 -18.44 16.94
C ASP A 401 -12.62 -18.47 15.88
N LEU A 402 -11.67 -17.55 15.99
CA LEU A 402 -10.56 -17.43 15.03
C LEU A 402 -9.73 -18.71 14.96
N GLN A 403 -9.45 -19.38 16.09
CA GLN A 403 -8.64 -20.59 16.13
C GLN A 403 -9.34 -21.74 15.40
N GLN A 404 -10.65 -21.92 15.65
CA GLN A 404 -11.46 -22.93 14.98
C GLN A 404 -11.54 -22.67 13.47
N PHE A 405 -11.76 -21.41 13.07
CA PHE A 405 -11.79 -21.04 11.66
C PHE A 405 -10.42 -21.25 10.98
N THR A 406 -9.32 -20.88 11.65
CA THR A 406 -7.97 -21.15 11.15
C THR A 406 -7.73 -22.64 10.92
N SER A 407 -8.15 -23.51 11.86
CA SER A 407 -8.03 -24.97 11.70
C SER A 407 -8.84 -25.49 10.50
N ILE A 408 -9.99 -24.89 10.19
CA ILE A 408 -10.78 -25.25 9.00
C ILE A 408 -10.03 -24.84 7.72
N VAL A 409 -9.54 -23.59 7.65
CA VAL A 409 -8.79 -23.10 6.50
C VAL A 409 -7.54 -23.96 6.25
N LEU A 410 -6.80 -24.31 7.31
CA LEU A 410 -5.62 -25.18 7.20
C LEU A 410 -5.97 -26.55 6.62
N ARG A 411 -7.08 -27.18 7.02
CA ARG A 411 -7.53 -28.44 6.45
C ARG A 411 -7.90 -28.32 4.97
N CYS A 412 -8.50 -27.19 4.56
CA CYS A 412 -8.75 -26.91 3.14
C CYS A 412 -7.44 -26.75 2.37
N VAL A 413 -6.45 -26.05 2.93
CA VAL A 413 -5.12 -25.89 2.35
C VAL A 413 -4.43 -27.23 2.18
N LEU A 414 -4.42 -28.07 3.19
CA LEU A 414 -3.83 -29.41 3.15
C LEU A 414 -4.50 -30.30 2.10
N PHE A 415 -5.83 -30.25 2.00
CA PHE A 415 -6.54 -30.99 0.95
C PHE A 415 -6.12 -30.50 -0.45
N LEU A 416 -6.06 -29.20 -0.68
CA LEU A 416 -5.65 -28.62 -1.96
C LEU A 416 -4.21 -28.96 -2.29
N ASN A 417 -3.31 -28.92 -1.32
CA ASN A 417 -1.89 -29.20 -1.51
C ASN A 417 -1.60 -30.67 -1.76
N ALA A 418 -2.16 -31.57 -0.94
CA ALA A 418 -1.76 -32.97 -0.88
C ALA A 418 -2.69 -33.95 -1.63
N LYS A 419 -3.96 -33.58 -1.86
CA LYS A 419 -4.96 -34.54 -2.38
C LYS A 419 -5.69 -34.04 -3.63
N SER A 420 -5.72 -32.73 -3.88
CA SER A 420 -6.45 -32.17 -5.02
C SER A 420 -5.68 -32.34 -6.31
N VAL A 421 -6.25 -33.05 -7.26
CA VAL A 421 -5.71 -33.21 -8.61
C VAL A 421 -5.91 -31.92 -9.40
N GLN A 422 -4.90 -31.50 -10.16
CA GLN A 422 -4.92 -30.30 -11.02
C GLN A 422 -5.20 -30.71 -12.48
N PRO A 423 -6.48 -30.66 -12.94
CA PRO A 423 -6.83 -31.20 -14.25
C PRO A 423 -6.24 -30.41 -15.43
N GLY A 424 -5.84 -29.16 -15.22
CA GLY A 424 -5.24 -28.31 -16.24
C GLY A 424 -3.70 -28.24 -16.20
N PHE A 425 -3.05 -28.99 -15.33
CA PHE A 425 -1.59 -29.02 -15.25
C PHE A 425 -1.03 -29.98 -16.29
N LEU A 426 -0.15 -29.47 -17.16
CA LEU A 426 0.54 -30.28 -18.16
C LEU A 426 1.87 -30.76 -17.58
N ARG A 427 1.96 -32.07 -17.32
CA ARG A 427 3.19 -32.71 -16.83
C ARG A 427 4.29 -32.66 -17.92
N THR A 428 5.51 -32.37 -17.51
CA THR A 428 6.68 -32.46 -18.40
C THR A 428 6.96 -33.92 -18.79
N PRO A 429 7.71 -34.17 -19.87
CA PRO A 429 8.12 -35.52 -20.23
C PRO A 429 8.82 -36.28 -19.08
N GLU A 430 9.62 -35.57 -18.29
CA GLU A 430 10.31 -36.13 -17.11
C GLU A 430 9.30 -36.55 -16.03
N MET A 431 8.34 -35.67 -15.69
CA MET A 431 7.28 -36.00 -14.73
C MET A 431 6.41 -37.18 -15.19
N LEU A 432 6.22 -37.32 -16.49
CA LEU A 432 5.49 -38.46 -17.06
C LEU A 432 6.31 -39.76 -16.95
N ALA A 433 7.62 -39.69 -17.18
CA ALA A 433 8.52 -40.86 -17.05
C ALA A 433 8.64 -41.34 -15.60
N GLU A 434 8.58 -40.42 -14.63
CA GLU A 434 8.64 -40.70 -13.18
C GLU A 434 7.25 -40.91 -12.55
N ASP A 435 6.19 -40.88 -13.36
CA ASP A 435 4.80 -40.99 -12.93
C ASP A 435 4.41 -40.03 -11.80
N VAL A 436 4.91 -38.79 -11.84
CA VAL A 436 4.61 -37.74 -10.83
C VAL A 436 3.14 -37.39 -10.90
N PRO A 437 2.35 -37.57 -9.81
CA PRO A 437 0.95 -37.19 -9.80
C PRO A 437 0.76 -35.67 -10.01
N PRO A 438 -0.28 -35.21 -10.76
CA PRO A 438 -0.55 -33.78 -10.92
C PRO A 438 -1.25 -33.20 -9.66
N VAL A 439 -0.56 -33.30 -8.54
CA VAL A 439 -0.93 -32.79 -7.21
C VAL A 439 0.14 -31.80 -6.77
N ALA A 440 -0.27 -30.68 -6.18
CA ALA A 440 0.62 -29.56 -5.89
C ALA A 440 1.87 -29.98 -5.10
N ALA A 441 1.71 -30.77 -4.05
CA ALA A 441 2.83 -31.24 -3.23
C ALA A 441 3.78 -32.14 -3.99
N CYS A 442 3.27 -33.07 -4.85
CA CYS A 442 4.11 -33.95 -5.66
C CYS A 442 4.88 -33.19 -6.73
N ILE A 443 4.23 -32.22 -7.41
CA ILE A 443 4.89 -31.36 -8.39
C ILE A 443 6.00 -30.53 -7.74
N TRP A 444 5.71 -29.96 -6.57
CA TRP A 444 6.69 -29.20 -5.79
C TRP A 444 7.91 -30.05 -5.44
N GLN A 445 7.70 -31.21 -4.85
CA GLN A 445 8.76 -32.11 -4.42
C GLN A 445 9.67 -32.49 -5.58
N HIS A 446 9.09 -32.93 -6.70
CA HIS A 446 9.84 -33.27 -7.91
C HIS A 446 10.74 -32.13 -8.41
N CYS A 447 10.26 -30.87 -8.29
CA CYS A 447 11.05 -29.70 -8.69
C CYS A 447 12.06 -29.28 -7.60
N ALA A 448 11.72 -29.42 -6.32
CA ALA A 448 12.58 -29.03 -5.20
C ALA A 448 13.83 -29.92 -5.08
N ASP A 449 13.74 -31.17 -5.52
CA ASP A 449 14.83 -32.12 -5.49
C ASP A 449 15.87 -31.89 -6.62
N LYS A 450 15.59 -30.97 -7.56
CA LYS A 450 16.50 -30.64 -8.67
C LYS A 450 17.64 -29.71 -8.21
N PRO A 451 18.86 -29.88 -8.72
CA PRO A 451 20.03 -29.09 -8.28
C PRO A 451 19.95 -27.60 -8.66
N ASP A 452 19.17 -27.24 -9.67
CA ASP A 452 18.95 -25.88 -10.17
C ASP A 452 17.69 -25.21 -9.56
N CYS A 453 17.16 -25.79 -8.48
CA CYS A 453 15.99 -25.26 -7.82
C CYS A 453 16.23 -23.84 -7.28
N PRO A 454 15.40 -22.85 -7.68
CA PRO A 454 15.63 -21.46 -7.30
C PRO A 454 15.18 -21.09 -5.88
N VAL A 455 14.43 -21.97 -5.20
CA VAL A 455 13.99 -21.72 -3.82
C VAL A 455 15.12 -21.91 -2.80
N ARG A 456 15.07 -21.16 -1.71
CA ARG A 456 16.13 -21.13 -0.71
C ARG A 456 15.62 -21.53 0.67
N SER A 457 16.32 -22.44 1.32
CA SER A 457 16.09 -22.71 2.74
C SER A 457 16.73 -21.62 3.59
N VAL A 458 15.98 -21.07 4.54
CA VAL A 458 16.44 -20.03 5.47
C VAL A 458 16.02 -20.35 6.88
N ASP A 459 16.85 -19.90 7.84
CA ASP A 459 16.47 -19.97 9.23
C ASP A 459 15.29 -18.99 9.48
N SER A 460 14.16 -19.53 9.92
CA SER A 460 12.95 -18.77 10.22
C SER A 460 13.18 -17.66 11.27
N ARG A 461 14.13 -17.81 12.18
CA ARG A 461 14.49 -16.80 13.18
C ARG A 461 15.21 -15.61 12.54
N GLN A 462 16.16 -15.87 11.65
CA GLN A 462 16.85 -14.80 10.92
C GLN A 462 15.89 -14.03 10.01
N LEU A 463 14.96 -14.72 9.39
CA LEU A 463 13.93 -14.09 8.57
C LEU A 463 13.05 -13.12 9.38
N VAL A 464 12.64 -13.51 10.60
CA VAL A 464 11.85 -12.63 11.46
C VAL A 464 12.57 -11.30 11.68
N PHE A 465 13.87 -11.33 11.99
CA PHE A 465 14.65 -10.11 12.17
C PHE A 465 14.79 -9.28 10.89
N ALA A 466 14.93 -9.91 9.74
CA ALA A 466 14.98 -9.19 8.47
C ALA A 466 13.65 -8.48 8.13
N LEU A 467 12.53 -9.02 8.60
CA LEU A 467 11.19 -8.45 8.39
C LEU A 467 10.80 -7.41 9.43
N LEU A 468 11.60 -7.18 10.48
CA LEU A 468 11.32 -6.12 11.44
C LEU A 468 11.59 -4.73 10.82
N PRO A 469 10.70 -3.76 11.03
CA PRO A 469 10.97 -2.38 10.65
C PRO A 469 12.18 -1.85 11.41
N ARG A 470 12.97 -1.00 10.75
CA ARG A 470 14.15 -0.35 11.32
C ARG A 470 13.89 1.13 11.50
N THR A 471 14.51 1.70 12.53
CA THR A 471 14.47 3.13 12.82
C THR A 471 15.81 3.57 13.40
N GLU A 472 16.06 4.87 13.41
CA GLU A 472 17.19 5.43 14.12
C GLU A 472 16.97 5.41 15.63
N GLY A 473 17.93 4.86 16.37
CA GLY A 473 18.04 4.96 17.80
C GLY A 473 19.23 5.81 18.21
N LYS A 474 19.27 6.22 19.48
CA LYS A 474 20.36 7.01 20.06
C LYS A 474 20.93 6.29 21.27
N ILE A 475 22.21 5.93 21.20
CA ILE A 475 22.93 5.45 22.38
C ILE A 475 23.32 6.68 23.21
N THR A 476 22.88 6.64 24.47
CA THR A 476 23.11 7.72 25.46
C THR A 476 23.69 7.14 26.73
N ARG A 477 24.13 7.99 27.66
CA ARG A 477 24.53 7.57 29.01
C ARG A 477 23.44 6.78 29.76
N ARG A 478 22.16 6.97 29.37
CA ARG A 478 20.98 6.35 30.00
C ARG A 478 20.54 5.03 29.35
N GLY A 479 21.21 4.61 28.28
CA GLY A 479 20.85 3.45 27.47
C GLY A 479 20.60 3.79 26.03
N LEU A 480 19.98 2.87 25.32
CA LEU A 480 19.49 3.04 23.96
C LEU A 480 18.11 3.71 23.99
N GLU A 481 17.98 4.86 23.35
CA GLU A 481 16.74 5.63 23.26
C GLU A 481 16.11 5.48 21.88
N VAL A 482 14.87 4.97 21.84
CA VAL A 482 14.05 4.79 20.63
C VAL A 482 12.60 5.16 20.98
N PHE A 483 11.91 5.94 20.16
CA PHE A 483 10.52 6.40 20.41
C PHE A 483 10.29 7.02 21.81
N HIS A 484 11.29 7.74 22.32
CA HIS A 484 11.31 8.29 23.69
C HIS A 484 11.24 7.24 24.82
N LEU A 485 11.40 5.96 24.48
CA LEU A 485 11.59 4.89 25.44
C LEU A 485 13.08 4.61 25.61
N ARG A 486 13.43 4.06 26.77
CA ARG A 486 14.80 3.64 27.08
C ARG A 486 14.88 2.13 27.18
N PHE A 487 15.91 1.61 26.51
CA PHE A 487 16.24 0.19 26.50
C PHE A 487 17.66 -0.02 27.01
N SER A 488 17.91 -1.17 27.60
CA SER A 488 19.20 -1.48 28.21
C SER A 488 19.65 -2.91 27.90
N ASN A 489 20.97 -3.06 27.79
CA ASN A 489 21.62 -4.35 27.72
C ASN A 489 22.87 -4.30 28.61
N ALA A 490 23.03 -5.30 29.48
CA ALA A 490 24.14 -5.35 30.45
C ALA A 490 25.53 -5.39 29.80
N LEU A 491 25.64 -5.97 28.62
CA LEU A 491 26.89 -6.08 27.85
C LEU A 491 27.36 -4.73 27.28
N PHE A 492 26.45 -3.77 27.12
CA PHE A 492 26.74 -2.48 26.51
C PHE A 492 27.06 -1.34 27.48
N LYS A 493 27.24 -1.64 28.77
CA LYS A 493 27.54 -0.63 29.79
C LYS A 493 28.73 0.27 29.43
N LYS A 494 29.80 -0.30 28.87
CA LYS A 494 30.97 0.48 28.44
C LYS A 494 30.61 1.50 27.37
N ARG A 495 29.81 1.10 26.38
CA ARG A 495 29.37 1.96 25.27
C ARG A 495 28.46 3.10 25.75
N PHE A 496 27.62 2.84 26.77
CA PHE A 496 26.79 3.89 27.40
C PHE A 496 27.65 4.94 28.11
N VAL A 497 28.74 4.51 28.76
CA VAL A 497 29.70 5.44 29.41
C VAL A 497 30.42 6.28 28.34
N THR A 498 30.89 5.65 27.27
CA THR A 498 31.56 6.34 26.16
C THR A 498 30.63 7.36 25.49
N ALA A 499 29.37 7.01 25.23
CA ALA A 499 28.36 7.95 24.69
C ALA A 499 28.08 9.13 25.65
N GLY A 500 28.26 8.93 26.96
CA GLY A 500 28.19 10.00 27.95
C GLY A 500 29.37 10.99 27.89
N LEU A 501 30.53 10.55 27.43
CA LEU A 501 31.75 11.35 27.34
C LEU A 501 31.94 11.99 25.95
N GLN A 502 31.62 11.28 24.89
CA GLN A 502 31.88 11.67 23.51
C GLN A 502 30.66 12.26 22.80
N GLY A 503 29.47 12.15 23.39
CA GLY A 503 28.22 12.58 22.78
C GLY A 503 27.33 11.40 22.33
N ARG A 504 26.12 11.72 21.87
CA ARG A 504 25.13 10.74 21.44
C ARG A 504 25.58 10.04 20.14
N GLU A 505 25.45 8.73 20.12
CA GLU A 505 25.75 7.91 18.95
C GLU A 505 24.44 7.50 18.29
N LEU A 506 24.31 7.74 16.97
CA LEU A 506 23.17 7.29 16.16
C LEU A 506 23.41 5.85 15.71
N VAL A 507 22.38 5.02 15.83
CA VAL A 507 22.44 3.60 15.50
C VAL A 507 21.16 3.13 14.84
N GLN A 508 21.24 2.08 14.04
CA GLN A 508 20.08 1.43 13.44
C GLN A 508 19.47 0.42 14.43
N VAL A 509 18.17 0.51 14.63
CA VAL A 509 17.44 -0.34 15.58
C VAL A 509 16.24 -0.98 14.90
N ALA A 510 16.15 -2.30 14.96
CA ALA A 510 14.96 -3.05 14.57
C ALA A 510 14.00 -3.16 15.76
N TYR A 511 12.71 -3.09 15.53
CA TYR A 511 11.68 -3.14 16.56
C TYR A 511 10.45 -3.90 16.10
N ASP A 512 9.71 -4.46 17.05
CA ASP A 512 8.40 -5.05 16.79
C ASP A 512 7.30 -4.01 17.12
N PRO A 513 6.53 -3.53 16.15
CA PRO A 513 5.46 -2.57 16.40
C PRO A 513 4.38 -3.07 17.35
N ASP A 514 4.20 -4.38 17.44
CA ASP A 514 3.14 -5.01 18.23
C ASP A 514 3.57 -5.27 19.68
N CYS A 515 4.90 -5.25 19.95
CA CYS A 515 5.44 -5.48 21.30
C CYS A 515 6.74 -4.69 21.51
N MET A 516 6.67 -3.64 22.30
CA MET A 516 7.83 -2.78 22.59
C MET A 516 8.66 -3.24 23.82
N ASP A 517 8.53 -4.49 24.24
CA ASP A 517 9.30 -5.02 25.39
C ASP A 517 10.79 -5.15 25.09
N CYS A 518 11.13 -5.33 23.81
CA CYS A 518 12.50 -5.50 23.35
C CYS A 518 12.69 -4.81 21.99
N VAL A 519 13.87 -4.23 21.78
CA VAL A 519 14.34 -3.75 20.48
C VAL A 519 15.71 -4.35 20.18
N TRP A 520 16.09 -4.38 18.91
CA TRP A 520 17.33 -5.02 18.48
C TRP A 520 18.24 -4.01 17.78
N LEU A 521 19.40 -3.78 18.36
CA LEU A 521 20.48 -3.04 17.71
C LEU A 521 20.99 -3.85 16.51
N TYR A 522 20.97 -3.24 15.33
CA TYR A 522 21.47 -3.85 14.09
C TYR A 522 22.84 -3.30 13.73
N GLU A 523 23.86 -4.14 13.77
CA GLU A 523 25.25 -3.77 13.42
C GLU A 523 25.95 -4.95 12.73
N ASN A 524 26.58 -4.69 11.60
CA ASN A 524 27.37 -5.67 10.84
C ASN A 524 26.64 -7.01 10.59
N GLY A 525 25.35 -6.95 10.26
CA GLY A 525 24.54 -8.14 10.00
C GLY A 525 24.05 -8.88 11.26
N THR A 526 24.35 -8.38 12.45
CA THR A 526 23.95 -8.99 13.74
C THR A 526 22.90 -8.16 14.47
N TYR A 527 21.99 -8.87 15.15
CA TYR A 527 20.94 -8.26 15.97
C TYR A 527 21.22 -8.53 17.45
N THR A 528 21.34 -7.47 18.23
CA THR A 528 21.56 -7.56 19.68
C THR A 528 20.35 -7.01 20.42
N ALA A 529 19.74 -7.83 21.26
CA ALA A 529 18.53 -7.48 22.00
C ALA A 529 18.82 -6.46 23.12
N PHE A 530 17.91 -5.50 23.27
CA PHE A 530 17.88 -4.52 24.35
C PHE A 530 16.50 -4.52 24.99
N ASP A 531 16.43 -4.74 26.29
CA ASP A 531 15.19 -4.83 27.04
C ASP A 531 14.66 -3.46 27.47
N LEU A 532 13.35 -3.32 27.49
CA LEU A 532 12.66 -2.11 27.92
C LEU A 532 12.91 -1.83 29.41
N VAL A 533 13.38 -0.62 29.71
CA VAL A 533 13.63 -0.15 31.10
C VAL A 533 12.31 0.28 31.77
N HIS A 534 11.39 0.84 31.02
CA HIS A 534 10.12 1.41 31.51
C HIS A 534 9.06 0.33 31.72
N LYS A 535 8.95 -0.20 32.94
CA LYS A 535 8.02 -1.28 33.29
C LYS A 535 6.54 -0.97 32.99
N SER A 536 6.14 0.32 33.03
CA SER A 536 4.77 0.78 32.74
C SER A 536 4.33 0.57 31.28
N TYR A 537 5.26 0.39 30.36
CA TYR A 537 5.00 0.17 28.95
C TYR A 537 5.17 -1.29 28.49
N ARG A 538 5.40 -2.23 29.45
CA ARG A 538 5.51 -3.64 29.13
C ARG A 538 4.24 -4.21 28.52
N GLY A 539 4.40 -5.05 27.49
CA GLY A 539 3.31 -5.70 26.77
C GLY A 539 2.47 -4.75 25.91
N LYS A 540 2.94 -3.49 25.70
CA LYS A 540 2.24 -2.52 24.87
C LYS A 540 2.82 -2.46 23.48
N SER A 541 1.95 -2.21 22.49
CA SER A 541 2.31 -1.93 21.11
C SER A 541 2.90 -0.51 20.98
N LEU A 542 3.60 -0.24 19.88
CA LEU A 542 4.11 1.10 19.58
C LEU A 542 2.97 2.14 19.51
N ALA A 543 1.81 1.76 18.93
CA ALA A 543 0.65 2.64 18.83
C ALA A 543 0.17 3.08 20.23
N GLU A 544 0.00 2.13 21.15
CA GLU A 544 -0.41 2.41 22.54
C GLU A 544 0.62 3.25 23.30
N VAL A 545 1.90 3.02 23.05
CA VAL A 545 3.00 3.82 23.63
C VAL A 545 2.92 5.26 23.14
N LEU A 546 2.78 5.46 21.82
CA LEU A 546 2.70 6.80 21.23
C LEU A 546 1.44 7.56 21.69
N ASP A 547 0.32 6.88 21.83
CA ASP A 547 -0.91 7.48 22.33
C ASP A 547 -0.79 7.88 23.80
N ALA A 548 -0.20 7.01 24.64
CA ALA A 548 0.09 7.35 26.03
C ALA A 548 1.05 8.55 26.14
N GLN A 549 2.08 8.62 25.31
CA GLN A 549 3.01 9.77 25.27
C GLN A 549 2.33 11.06 24.80
N ARG A 550 1.39 10.99 23.85
CA ARG A 550 0.59 12.16 23.42
C ARG A 550 -0.29 12.67 24.55
N GLN A 551 -0.98 11.77 25.27
CA GLN A 551 -1.83 12.11 26.40
C GLN A 551 -1.00 12.75 27.52
N GLU A 552 0.14 12.16 27.86
CA GLU A 552 1.07 12.69 28.86
C GLU A 552 1.57 14.10 28.49
N LYS A 553 1.94 14.28 27.20
CA LYS A 553 2.38 15.59 26.71
C LYS A 553 1.28 16.65 26.80
N ALA A 554 0.03 16.31 26.46
CA ALA A 554 -1.11 17.21 26.59
C ALA A 554 -1.37 17.58 28.05
N SER A 555 -1.42 16.59 28.96
CA SER A 555 -1.58 16.82 30.40
C SER A 555 -0.47 17.69 30.99
N ARG A 556 0.78 17.48 30.58
CA ARG A 556 1.91 18.32 31.00
C ARG A 556 1.78 19.76 30.53
N GLN A 557 1.30 19.99 29.32
CA GLN A 557 1.06 21.34 28.83
C GLN A 557 0.03 22.09 29.70
N ASP A 558 -1.06 21.41 30.07
CA ASP A 558 -2.10 21.97 30.93
C ASP A 558 -1.56 22.28 32.35
N TRP A 559 -0.78 21.37 32.93
CA TRP A 559 -0.15 21.59 34.24
C TRP A 559 0.90 22.70 34.19
N THR A 560 1.69 22.78 33.13
CA THR A 560 2.67 23.86 32.97
C THR A 560 1.98 25.23 32.85
N ALA A 561 0.82 25.31 32.21
CA ALA A 561 0.02 26.54 32.16
C ALA A 561 -0.54 26.92 33.54
N GLN A 562 -1.00 25.92 34.31
CA GLN A 562 -1.45 26.12 35.70
C GLN A 562 -0.29 26.54 36.63
N GLU A 563 0.86 25.93 36.50
CA GLU A 563 2.07 26.30 37.23
C GLU A 563 2.48 27.77 36.94
N LEU A 564 2.48 28.14 35.65
CA LEU A 564 2.80 29.50 35.23
C LEU A 564 1.80 30.50 35.82
N GLN A 565 0.50 30.18 35.82
CA GLN A 565 -0.50 31.03 36.44
C GLN A 565 -0.25 31.18 37.96
N ALA A 566 0.01 30.08 38.65
CA ALA A 566 0.32 30.11 40.06
C ALA A 566 1.60 30.92 40.37
N GLN A 567 2.61 30.86 39.50
CA GLN A 567 3.82 31.71 39.64
C GLN A 567 3.50 33.18 39.47
N LEU A 568 2.63 33.54 38.51
CA LEU A 568 2.17 34.94 38.31
C LEU A 568 1.38 35.44 39.52
N ASP A 569 0.51 34.60 40.06
CA ASP A 569 -0.26 34.94 41.28
C ASP A 569 0.68 35.13 42.47
N LEU A 570 1.65 34.23 42.66
CA LEU A 570 2.66 34.39 43.69
C LEU A 570 3.48 35.68 43.52
N MET A 571 3.89 36.01 42.30
CA MET A 571 4.62 37.27 42.04
C MET A 571 3.75 38.49 42.34
N ALA A 572 2.46 38.44 42.02
CA ALA A 572 1.52 39.50 42.36
C ALA A 572 1.37 39.66 43.88
N ASP A 573 1.20 38.57 44.61
CA ASP A 573 1.10 38.59 46.07
C ASP A 573 2.38 39.13 46.73
N ILE A 574 3.57 38.67 46.29
CA ILE A 574 4.83 39.22 46.75
C ILE A 574 4.93 40.72 46.47
N SER A 575 4.52 41.17 45.30
CA SER A 575 4.57 42.59 44.94
C SER A 575 3.62 43.45 45.80
N VAL A 576 2.43 42.91 46.13
CA VAL A 576 1.47 43.56 47.03
C VAL A 576 2.06 43.67 48.47
N ILE A 577 2.64 42.59 48.96
CA ILE A 577 3.29 42.60 50.28
C ILE A 577 4.48 43.59 50.29
N ALA A 578 5.32 43.55 49.26
CA ALA A 578 6.46 44.47 49.14
C ALA A 578 6.04 45.94 49.04
N SER A 579 4.96 46.22 48.31
CA SER A 579 4.43 47.59 48.18
C SER A 579 3.83 48.17 49.47
N ARG A 580 3.32 47.29 50.34
CA ARG A 580 2.83 47.67 51.68
C ARG A 580 3.93 47.91 52.70
N SER A 581 5.11 47.35 52.47
CA SER A 581 6.28 47.55 53.35
C SER A 581 6.93 48.91 53.03
N LYS A 582 6.94 49.80 54.03
CA LYS A 582 7.61 51.09 53.88
C LYS A 582 9.10 50.91 54.07
N PRO A 583 9.97 51.47 53.20
CA PRO A 583 11.41 51.42 53.41
C PRO A 583 11.76 52.17 54.68
N LEU A 584 12.44 51.52 55.57
CA LEU A 584 12.93 52.12 56.79
C LEU A 584 14.15 53.01 56.44
N GLN A 585 14.07 54.29 56.81
CA GLN A 585 15.19 55.25 56.67
C GLN A 585 16.08 55.13 57.88
N PHE A 586 17.20 54.44 57.77
CA PHE A 586 18.24 54.40 58.82
C PHE A 586 19.47 55.21 58.40
N GLY A 587 20.03 55.96 59.35
CA GLY A 587 21.31 56.64 59.17
C GLY A 587 22.47 55.62 59.10
N LYS A 588 23.43 55.86 58.23
CA LYS A 588 24.62 55.05 58.08
C LYS A 588 25.43 55.08 59.38
N GLY A 589 25.44 54.01 60.18
CA GLY A 589 26.38 53.85 61.30
C GLY A 589 25.96 53.00 62.48
N GLN A 590 24.67 52.67 62.67
CA GLN A 590 24.21 51.96 63.88
C GLN A 590 23.46 50.62 63.56
N ILE A 591 23.64 50.06 62.43
CA ILE A 591 22.77 48.96 61.90
C ILE A 591 23.13 47.62 62.59
N GLY A 592 24.35 47.35 62.95
CA GLY A 592 24.77 46.02 63.46
C GLY A 592 24.27 45.66 64.86
N GLU A 593 24.40 46.58 65.82
CA GLU A 593 23.99 46.32 67.23
C GLU A 593 22.44 46.37 67.36
N GLN A 594 21.77 47.25 66.62
CA GLN A 594 20.32 47.33 66.62
C GLN A 594 19.67 46.12 65.97
N ILE A 595 20.27 45.50 64.93
CA ILE A 595 19.76 44.26 64.32
C ILE A 595 19.66 43.14 65.31
N GLN A 596 20.70 43.00 66.21
CA GLN A 596 20.74 41.94 67.18
C GLN A 596 19.67 42.10 68.27
N GLN A 597 19.44 43.33 68.74
CA GLN A 597 18.40 43.66 69.73
C GLN A 597 16.99 43.46 69.12
N ASN A 598 16.74 43.95 67.90
CA ASN A 598 15.49 43.76 67.19
C ASN A 598 15.21 42.29 66.89
N ARG A 599 16.23 41.49 66.60
CA ARG A 599 16.10 40.06 66.36
C ARG A 599 15.70 39.28 67.61
N VAL A 600 16.18 39.72 68.79
CA VAL A 600 15.75 39.15 70.12
C VAL A 600 14.29 39.47 70.36
N ALA A 601 13.87 40.74 70.22
CA ALA A 601 12.49 41.16 70.39
C ALA A 601 11.50 40.48 69.37
N ALA A 602 11.91 40.31 68.11
CA ALA A 602 11.15 39.58 67.12
C ALA A 602 10.98 38.09 67.44
N ARG A 603 12.05 37.46 67.98
CA ARG A 603 11.98 36.06 68.45
C ARG A 603 11.02 35.89 69.61
N GLU A 604 11.02 36.82 70.58
CA GLU A 604 10.10 36.77 71.73
C GLU A 604 8.65 36.88 71.23
N GLN A 605 8.39 37.68 70.20
CA GLN A 605 7.06 37.84 69.58
C GLN A 605 6.64 36.59 68.78
N GLU A 606 7.56 35.94 68.06
CA GLU A 606 7.34 34.66 67.39
C GLU A 606 7.04 33.54 68.39
N HIS A 607 7.79 33.48 69.50
CA HIS A 607 7.54 32.50 70.55
C HIS A 607 6.16 32.68 71.20
N LEU A 608 5.72 33.90 71.42
CA LEU A 608 4.39 34.19 71.95
C LEU A 608 3.29 33.76 70.95
N SER A 609 3.47 33.99 69.64
CA SER A 609 2.51 33.55 68.64
C SER A 609 2.46 32.02 68.45
N MET A 610 3.57 31.31 68.64
CA MET A 610 3.57 29.85 68.68
C MET A 610 2.90 29.29 69.94
N PHE A 611 3.06 29.96 71.07
CA PHE A 611 2.38 29.57 72.31
C PHE A 611 0.86 29.76 72.22
N ASP A 612 0.40 30.82 71.56
CA ASP A 612 -1.01 31.06 71.29
C ASP A 612 -1.58 30.01 70.33
N LEU A 613 -0.81 29.56 69.30
CA LEU A 613 -1.20 28.48 68.42
C LEU A 613 -1.25 27.11 69.11
N LEU A 614 -0.34 26.85 70.05
CA LEU A 614 -0.34 25.62 70.86
C LEU A 614 -1.46 25.64 71.90
N GLY A 615 -1.79 26.82 72.46
CA GLY A 615 -2.92 26.99 73.37
C GLY A 615 -4.27 26.78 72.72
N ALA A 616 -4.41 27.18 71.46
CA ALA A 616 -5.66 26.96 70.68
C ALA A 616 -5.87 25.50 70.30
N GLN A 617 -4.81 24.65 70.33
CA GLN A 617 -4.94 23.22 70.11
C GLN A 617 -5.24 22.38 71.37
N GLN A 618 -5.28 22.97 72.54
CA GLN A 618 -5.61 22.25 73.77
C GLN A 618 -7.12 22.23 74.10
N GLU A 619 -7.99 22.85 73.30
CA GLU A 619 -9.46 22.73 73.38
C GLU A 619 -10.08 21.77 72.34
N VAL A 620 -9.32 20.82 71.82
CA VAL A 620 -9.92 19.70 71.09
C VAL A 620 -10.07 18.53 72.08
N ASP A 621 -11.28 18.34 72.54
CA ASP A 621 -11.76 17.29 73.43
C ASP A 621 -11.23 15.87 73.04
N PHE A 622 -10.54 15.26 73.95
CA PHE A 622 -10.38 13.82 74.04
C PHE A 622 -11.65 13.19 74.65
N HIS A 623 -12.73 13.17 73.91
CA HIS A 623 -13.84 12.27 74.12
C HIS A 623 -14.30 11.73 72.78
N ASP A 624 -13.75 10.58 72.38
CA ASP A 624 -14.42 9.34 72.02
C ASP A 624 -13.38 8.37 71.43
N CYS A 625 -13.28 7.24 72.15
CA CYS A 625 -12.49 6.07 71.80
C CYS A 625 -12.95 5.40 70.51
#